data_c91d204e70994d80ce16fd5f27ce287d
#
_entry.id   c91d204e70994d80ce16fd5f27ce287d
#
_cell.length_a   1.000
_cell.length_b   1.000
_cell.length_c   1.000
_cell.angle_alpha   90.00
_cell.angle_beta   90.00
_cell.angle_gamma   90.00
#
_symmetry.space_group_name_H-M   'P 1'
#
loop_
_entity.id
_entity.type
_entity.pdbx_description
1 polymer ?
#
loop_
_entity_poly.entity_id
_entity_poly.type
_entity_poly.pdbx_seq_one_letter_code
_entity_poly.pdbx_strand_id
1 'polypeptide(L)'
;NTQYGNNNAYCQDNEISWLNWGLIRRNKDLFAFVKQVISFRKSHDLFHMAKEPRLMDYRRLGLPDLSYHGEKAWQPEFDRCSRQFGAFYCGDYSEDTEKTSFYTAYNMHWEPHEFALPNLPKGRAWQMVFNTAEDSVNGFWPEGKGPVLKDQKKVMIGARAVCVFMENPEVLPEKTVREKEGKKDAQ
;
A
#
# COMPACT_ATOMS: atom_id res chain seq x y z
N ASN A 1 -18.91 6.93 -16.36
CA ASN A 1 -19.32 8.09 -17.15
C ASN A 1 -18.43 8.25 -18.37
N THR A 2 -18.96 8.73 -19.46
CA THR A 2 -18.19 9.00 -20.69
C THR A 2 -18.39 10.44 -21.11
N GLN A 3 -17.38 11.03 -21.74
CA GLN A 3 -17.45 12.35 -22.36
C GLN A 3 -17.53 12.25 -23.88
N TYR A 4 -17.88 11.07 -24.42
CA TYR A 4 -18.03 10.80 -25.86
C TYR A 4 -16.79 11.19 -26.69
N GLY A 5 -15.60 11.01 -26.12
CA GLY A 5 -14.33 11.36 -26.76
C GLY A 5 -13.91 12.83 -26.64
N ASN A 6 -14.73 13.66 -25.99
CA ASN A 6 -14.31 15.03 -25.67
C ASN A 6 -13.25 15.00 -24.53
N ASN A 7 -12.06 15.51 -24.81
CA ASN A 7 -10.96 15.54 -23.84
C ASN A 7 -10.97 16.81 -22.96
N ASN A 8 -11.83 17.76 -23.26
CA ASN A 8 -11.96 19.01 -22.51
C ASN A 8 -13.43 19.49 -22.50
N ALA A 9 -14.11 19.29 -21.38
CA ALA A 9 -15.49 19.73 -21.17
C ALA A 9 -15.60 21.17 -20.68
N TYR A 10 -14.53 21.98 -20.83
CA TYR A 10 -14.53 23.39 -20.45
C TYR A 10 -15.66 24.17 -21.14
N CYS A 11 -16.40 24.95 -20.36
CA CYS A 11 -17.59 25.69 -20.84
C CYS A 11 -18.74 24.81 -21.38
N GLN A 12 -18.76 23.51 -21.06
CA GLN A 12 -19.84 22.60 -21.43
C GLN A 12 -20.78 22.40 -20.23
N ASP A 13 -21.98 22.95 -20.28
CA ASP A 13 -23.03 22.70 -19.30
C ASP A 13 -24.13 21.83 -19.93
N ASN A 14 -23.77 20.58 -20.20
CA ASN A 14 -24.63 19.58 -20.83
C ASN A 14 -24.21 18.16 -20.42
N GLU A 15 -24.81 17.15 -21.02
CA GLU A 15 -24.57 15.73 -20.74
C GLU A 15 -23.12 15.25 -20.96
N ILE A 16 -22.31 16.00 -21.69
CA ILE A 16 -20.86 15.70 -21.86
C ILE A 16 -20.13 15.88 -20.52
N SER A 17 -20.46 16.92 -19.75
CA SER A 17 -19.81 17.23 -18.48
C SER A 17 -20.60 16.76 -17.25
N TRP A 18 -21.93 16.57 -17.37
CA TRP A 18 -22.74 16.15 -16.24
C TRP A 18 -22.45 14.73 -15.80
N LEU A 19 -22.45 14.51 -14.49
CA LEU A 19 -22.32 13.17 -13.92
C LEU A 19 -23.64 12.43 -14.01
N ASN A 20 -23.61 11.24 -14.59
CA ASN A 20 -24.73 10.32 -14.56
C ASN A 20 -24.80 9.58 -13.22
N TRP A 21 -25.52 10.13 -12.28
CA TRP A 21 -25.69 9.57 -10.92
C TRP A 21 -26.35 8.19 -10.91
N GLY A 22 -27.09 7.81 -11.94
CA GLY A 22 -27.65 6.47 -12.08
C GLY A 22 -26.59 5.38 -12.18
N LEU A 23 -25.36 5.71 -12.60
CA LEU A 23 -24.25 4.78 -12.68
C LEU A 23 -23.72 4.32 -11.31
N ILE A 24 -24.07 4.98 -10.21
CA ILE A 24 -23.69 4.54 -8.85
C ILE A 24 -24.17 3.11 -8.60
N ARG A 25 -25.41 2.79 -9.01
CA ARG A 25 -25.97 1.44 -8.81
C ARG A 25 -25.19 0.38 -9.56
N ARG A 26 -24.76 0.68 -10.78
CA ARG A 26 -23.96 -0.23 -11.62
C ARG A 26 -22.53 -0.40 -11.10
N ASN A 27 -21.93 0.66 -10.55
CA ASN A 27 -20.55 0.69 -10.11
C ASN A 27 -20.46 0.79 -8.58
N LYS A 28 -21.41 0.18 -7.85
CA LYS A 28 -21.49 0.26 -6.38
C LYS A 28 -20.21 -0.20 -5.69
N ASP A 29 -19.56 -1.24 -6.20
CA ASP A 29 -18.38 -1.84 -5.60
C ASP A 29 -17.16 -0.91 -5.78
N LEU A 30 -16.97 -0.35 -6.98
CA LEU A 30 -15.95 0.66 -7.23
C LEU A 30 -16.18 1.91 -6.37
N PHE A 31 -17.43 2.35 -6.24
CA PHE A 31 -17.78 3.49 -5.40
C PHE A 31 -17.46 3.22 -3.92
N ALA A 32 -17.77 2.02 -3.42
CA ALA A 32 -17.44 1.60 -2.06
C ALA A 32 -15.93 1.55 -1.85
N PHE A 33 -15.18 0.96 -2.78
CA PHE A 33 -13.72 0.91 -2.75
C PHE A 33 -13.10 2.32 -2.68
N VAL A 34 -13.51 3.23 -3.57
CA VAL A 34 -13.01 4.62 -3.57
C VAL A 34 -13.31 5.33 -2.25
N LYS A 35 -14.51 5.12 -1.67
CA LYS A 35 -14.83 5.65 -0.35
C LYS A 35 -13.90 5.13 0.74
N GLN A 36 -13.58 3.84 0.73
CA GLN A 36 -12.65 3.21 1.68
C GLN A 36 -11.24 3.80 1.54
N VAL A 37 -10.73 3.95 0.30
CA VAL A 37 -9.43 4.56 0.05
C VAL A 37 -9.37 6.02 0.52
N ILE A 38 -10.44 6.79 0.27
CA ILE A 38 -10.54 8.18 0.77
C ILE A 38 -10.55 8.20 2.30
N SER A 39 -11.31 7.31 2.93
CA SER A 39 -11.35 7.20 4.40
C SER A 39 -9.99 6.84 4.97
N PHE A 40 -9.35 5.82 4.40
CA PHE A 40 -7.99 5.41 4.79
C PHE A 40 -6.98 6.56 4.66
N ARG A 41 -6.99 7.27 3.51
CA ARG A 41 -6.12 8.45 3.33
C ARG A 41 -6.36 9.52 4.40
N LYS A 42 -7.62 9.76 4.77
CA LYS A 42 -7.98 10.77 5.77
C LYS A 42 -7.61 10.37 7.20
N SER A 43 -7.52 9.06 7.49
CA SER A 43 -7.20 8.54 8.81
C SER A 43 -5.69 8.55 9.10
N HIS A 44 -4.84 8.74 8.08
CA HIS A 44 -3.39 8.68 8.22
C HIS A 44 -2.74 9.93 7.61
N ASP A 45 -2.15 10.78 8.44
CA ASP A 45 -1.56 12.05 8.05
C ASP A 45 -0.42 11.89 7.03
N LEU A 46 0.32 10.78 7.07
CA LEU A 46 1.38 10.47 6.11
C LEU A 46 0.93 10.46 4.64
N PHE A 47 -0.37 10.27 4.37
CA PHE A 47 -0.93 10.32 3.02
C PHE A 47 -1.54 11.68 2.64
N HIS A 48 -1.52 12.66 3.56
CA HIS A 48 -2.02 14.01 3.28
C HIS A 48 -1.27 15.09 4.05
N MET A 49 0.04 14.91 4.20
CA MET A 49 0.93 15.84 4.89
C MET A 49 0.72 17.28 4.44
N ALA A 50 0.73 18.22 5.39
CA ALA A 50 0.62 19.66 5.11
C ALA A 50 1.89 20.22 4.44
N LYS A 51 3.01 19.53 4.54
CA LYS A 51 4.31 19.89 3.95
C LYS A 51 4.83 18.73 3.10
N GLU A 52 5.54 19.07 2.04
CA GLU A 52 6.22 18.06 1.21
C GLU A 52 7.25 17.27 2.02
N PRO A 53 7.33 15.95 1.82
CA PRO A 53 8.40 15.12 2.38
C PRO A 53 9.78 15.62 1.92
N ARG A 54 10.76 15.51 2.81
CA ARG A 54 12.13 15.96 2.54
C ARG A 54 12.99 14.88 1.90
N LEU A 55 12.52 13.63 1.88
CA LEU A 55 13.23 12.45 1.38
C LEU A 55 14.57 12.24 2.12
N MET A 56 14.63 12.59 3.40
CA MET A 56 15.84 12.51 4.21
C MET A 56 15.53 12.28 5.69
N ASP A 57 16.49 11.72 6.40
CA ASP A 57 16.44 11.56 7.86
C ASP A 57 16.85 12.86 8.57
N TYR A 58 15.96 13.85 8.60
CA TYR A 58 16.22 15.13 9.25
C TYR A 58 15.98 15.12 10.77
N ARG A 59 15.39 14.04 11.30
CA ARG A 59 15.19 13.83 12.74
C ARG A 59 16.25 12.90 13.37
N ARG A 60 17.15 12.32 12.58
CA ARG A 60 18.17 11.34 13.01
C ARG A 60 17.57 10.09 13.64
N LEU A 61 16.52 9.56 13.02
CA LEU A 61 15.77 8.38 13.47
C LEU A 61 16.27 7.08 12.80
N GLY A 62 17.21 7.20 11.86
CA GLY A 62 17.75 6.09 11.08
C GLY A 62 17.04 5.81 9.77
N LEU A 63 15.90 6.48 9.51
CA LEU A 63 15.09 6.32 8.30
C LEU A 63 14.65 7.70 7.78
N PRO A 64 14.55 7.91 6.46
CA PRO A 64 13.95 9.11 5.89
C PRO A 64 12.43 9.13 6.14
N ASP A 65 11.83 10.31 6.09
CA ASP A 65 10.39 10.51 6.19
C ASP A 65 9.62 9.79 5.07
N LEU A 66 10.16 9.83 3.85
CA LEU A 66 9.69 9.10 2.68
C LEU A 66 10.91 8.57 1.92
N SER A 67 10.82 7.35 1.42
CA SER A 67 11.82 6.81 0.49
C SER A 67 11.18 6.03 -0.65
N TYR A 68 11.86 6.03 -1.79
CA TYR A 68 11.44 5.28 -2.97
C TYR A 68 12.25 4.01 -3.15
N HIS A 69 11.62 3.00 -3.71
CA HIS A 69 12.14 1.66 -3.89
C HIS A 69 11.77 1.16 -5.28
N GLY A 70 12.58 0.27 -5.83
CA GLY A 70 12.25 -0.53 -7.00
C GLY A 70 11.82 -1.94 -6.58
N GLU A 71 12.11 -2.94 -7.40
CA GLU A 71 11.98 -4.35 -7.03
C GLU A 71 12.94 -4.69 -5.85
N LYS A 72 14.06 -3.97 -5.77
CA LYS A 72 14.97 -4.03 -4.63
C LYS A 72 14.69 -2.89 -3.67
N ALA A 73 14.63 -3.20 -2.38
CA ALA A 73 14.46 -2.19 -1.34
C ALA A 73 15.61 -1.15 -1.39
N TRP A 74 15.27 0.12 -1.22
CA TRP A 74 16.20 1.26 -1.24
C TRP A 74 16.90 1.54 -2.57
N GLN A 75 16.49 0.89 -3.66
CA GLN A 75 17.05 1.04 -4.99
C GLN A 75 15.93 1.37 -5.99
N PRO A 76 15.47 2.62 -6.05
CA PRO A 76 14.46 3.03 -7.02
C PRO A 76 15.06 3.04 -8.43
N GLU A 77 14.27 2.63 -9.40
CA GLU A 77 14.59 2.71 -10.82
C GLU A 77 13.63 3.70 -11.47
N PHE A 78 14.16 4.82 -11.94
CA PHE A 78 13.39 5.89 -12.58
C PHE A 78 13.70 6.02 -14.08
N ASP A 79 14.04 4.94 -14.73
CA ASP A 79 14.20 4.92 -16.16
C ASP A 79 12.86 4.89 -16.90
N ARG A 80 12.90 5.08 -18.23
CA ARG A 80 11.69 5.09 -19.06
C ARG A 80 10.99 3.74 -19.17
N CYS A 81 11.67 2.66 -18.80
CA CYS A 81 11.20 1.28 -18.92
C CYS A 81 10.64 0.76 -17.60
N SER A 82 11.03 1.34 -16.48
CA SER A 82 10.55 0.96 -15.16
C SER A 82 9.04 1.16 -15.03
N ARG A 83 8.36 0.11 -14.64
CA ARG A 83 6.92 0.10 -14.36
C ARG A 83 6.61 -0.34 -12.94
N GLN A 84 7.63 -0.57 -12.14
CA GLN A 84 7.55 -1.00 -10.74
C GLN A 84 8.13 0.07 -9.84
N PHE A 85 7.40 0.39 -8.80
CA PHE A 85 7.85 1.41 -7.89
C PHE A 85 7.23 1.18 -6.52
N GLY A 86 8.00 1.36 -5.47
CA GLY A 86 7.57 1.32 -4.09
C GLY A 86 7.84 2.64 -3.37
N ALA A 87 7.00 2.98 -2.42
CA ALA A 87 7.21 4.12 -1.53
C ALA A 87 7.01 3.68 -0.08
N PHE A 88 7.99 3.94 0.75
CA PHE A 88 7.95 3.72 2.19
C PHE A 88 7.75 5.04 2.91
N TYR A 89 6.71 5.12 3.72
CA TYR A 89 6.36 6.24 4.58
C TYR A 89 6.70 5.88 6.01
N CYS A 90 7.63 6.60 6.62
CA CYS A 90 8.11 6.30 7.97
C CYS A 90 7.13 6.87 9.02
N GLY A 91 6.55 6.00 9.85
CA GLY A 91 5.59 6.36 10.89
C GLY A 91 6.13 7.32 11.93
N ASP A 92 7.44 7.29 12.19
CA ASP A 92 8.07 8.18 13.18
C ASP A 92 7.98 9.66 12.80
N TYR A 93 7.67 9.98 11.54
CA TYR A 93 7.44 11.34 11.06
C TYR A 93 5.96 11.75 11.06
N SER A 94 5.05 10.82 11.32
CA SER A 94 3.62 11.08 11.47
C SER A 94 3.35 12.00 12.68
N GLU A 95 2.32 12.82 12.56
CA GLU A 95 1.74 13.60 13.66
C GLU A 95 0.61 12.81 14.36
N ASP A 96 0.16 11.70 13.77
CA ASP A 96 -0.82 10.81 14.38
C ASP A 96 -0.31 10.21 15.70
N THR A 97 -1.25 9.84 16.57
CA THR A 97 -0.92 9.23 17.87
C THR A 97 -0.19 7.90 17.68
N GLU A 98 -0.63 7.10 16.71
CA GLU A 98 0.01 5.85 16.34
C GLU A 98 1.05 6.09 15.25
N LYS A 99 2.29 5.77 15.56
CA LYS A 99 3.44 5.93 14.65
C LYS A 99 3.55 4.72 13.72
N THR A 100 2.59 4.57 12.83
CA THR A 100 2.53 3.44 11.90
C THR A 100 3.21 3.77 10.58
N SER A 101 4.17 2.93 10.17
CA SER A 101 4.81 3.04 8.86
C SER A 101 3.96 2.34 7.79
N PHE A 102 4.04 2.85 6.57
CA PHE A 102 3.35 2.27 5.42
C PHE A 102 4.32 2.00 4.27
N TYR A 103 4.03 0.95 3.51
CA TYR A 103 4.70 0.68 2.24
C TYR A 103 3.66 0.53 1.15
N THR A 104 3.80 1.29 0.08
CA THR A 104 2.94 1.20 -1.10
C THR A 104 3.75 0.64 -2.26
N ALA A 105 3.25 -0.43 -2.89
CA ALA A 105 3.86 -1.05 -4.05
C ALA A 105 2.98 -0.85 -5.28
N TYR A 106 3.57 -0.31 -6.34
CA TYR A 106 2.92 -0.07 -7.63
C TYR A 106 3.55 -0.96 -8.68
N ASN A 107 2.84 -1.96 -9.14
CA ASN A 107 3.21 -2.75 -10.30
C ASN A 107 2.32 -2.37 -11.49
N MET A 108 2.82 -1.49 -12.35
CA MET A 108 2.13 -1.08 -13.59
C MET A 108 2.49 -1.97 -14.78
N HIS A 109 3.30 -3.00 -14.57
CA HIS A 109 3.64 -4.00 -15.57
C HIS A 109 2.47 -4.97 -15.80
N TRP A 110 2.47 -5.65 -16.93
CA TRP A 110 1.45 -6.66 -17.27
C TRP A 110 1.72 -8.04 -16.70
N GLU A 111 2.86 -8.23 -16.02
CA GLU A 111 3.25 -9.44 -15.31
C GLU A 111 3.38 -9.17 -13.81
N PRO A 112 3.19 -10.19 -12.95
CA PRO A 112 3.49 -10.07 -11.53
C PRO A 112 4.98 -9.85 -11.31
N HIS A 113 5.34 -9.04 -10.30
CA HIS A 113 6.71 -8.76 -9.91
C HIS A 113 6.91 -8.92 -8.41
N GLU A 114 8.09 -9.43 -8.03
CA GLU A 114 8.49 -9.55 -6.64
C GLU A 114 9.12 -8.24 -6.17
N PHE A 115 8.59 -7.68 -5.08
CA PHE A 115 9.10 -6.49 -4.42
C PHE A 115 9.79 -6.86 -3.12
N ALA A 116 11.01 -6.40 -2.91
CA ALA A 116 11.67 -6.46 -1.63
C ALA A 116 11.08 -5.38 -0.70
N LEU A 117 10.76 -5.79 0.51
CA LEU A 117 10.18 -4.92 1.53
C LEU A 117 11.28 -4.29 2.39
N PRO A 118 11.12 -3.02 2.82
CA PRO A 118 11.95 -2.46 3.86
C PRO A 118 11.88 -3.27 5.14
N ASN A 119 13.02 -3.44 5.82
CA ASN A 119 13.04 -4.12 7.11
C ASN A 119 12.34 -3.28 8.17
N LEU A 120 11.46 -3.88 8.92
CA LEU A 120 10.83 -3.27 10.09
C LEU A 120 11.66 -3.49 11.36
N PRO A 121 11.48 -2.66 12.39
CA PRO A 121 12.02 -2.90 13.71
C PRO A 121 11.60 -4.27 14.27
N LYS A 122 12.39 -4.82 15.19
CA LYS A 122 12.10 -6.10 15.82
C LYS A 122 10.74 -6.09 16.53
N GLY A 123 9.93 -7.11 16.29
CA GLY A 123 8.58 -7.24 16.85
C GLY A 123 7.49 -6.58 16.02
N ARG A 124 7.83 -6.11 14.80
CA ARG A 124 6.90 -5.53 13.85
C ARG A 124 6.77 -6.42 12.61
N ALA A 125 5.64 -6.36 11.95
CA ALA A 125 5.36 -7.14 10.73
C ALA A 125 4.57 -6.33 9.71
N TRP A 126 4.82 -6.57 8.43
CA TRP A 126 4.01 -6.02 7.35
C TRP A 126 2.68 -6.76 7.24
N GLN A 127 1.60 -6.00 7.23
CA GLN A 127 0.24 -6.46 7.06
C GLN A 127 -0.41 -5.72 5.89
N MET A 128 -1.18 -6.44 5.07
CA MET A 128 -1.84 -5.85 3.92
C MET A 128 -3.03 -4.97 4.36
N VAL A 129 -3.18 -3.82 3.73
CA VAL A 129 -4.33 -2.92 3.86
C VAL A 129 -5.26 -3.09 2.68
N PHE A 130 -4.72 -3.01 1.46
CA PHE A 130 -5.47 -3.33 0.26
C PHE A 130 -4.59 -3.83 -0.88
N ASN A 131 -5.22 -4.54 -1.82
CA ASN A 131 -4.64 -5.08 -3.03
C ASN A 131 -5.62 -4.90 -4.19
N THR A 132 -5.30 -4.06 -5.16
CA THR A 132 -6.19 -3.80 -6.29
C THR A 132 -6.20 -4.92 -7.34
N ALA A 133 -5.37 -5.97 -7.20
CA ALA A 133 -5.48 -7.18 -8.02
C ALA A 133 -6.67 -8.05 -7.60
N GLU A 134 -7.15 -7.90 -6.38
CA GLU A 134 -8.38 -8.52 -5.89
C GLU A 134 -9.60 -7.71 -6.35
N ASP A 135 -10.79 -8.27 -6.22
CA ASP A 135 -11.99 -7.49 -6.47
C ASP A 135 -12.15 -6.36 -5.44
N SER A 136 -12.93 -5.32 -5.80
CA SER A 136 -13.07 -4.12 -4.98
C SER A 136 -13.75 -4.35 -3.61
N VAL A 137 -14.35 -5.52 -3.39
CA VAL A 137 -14.98 -5.91 -2.13
C VAL A 137 -13.99 -6.65 -1.24
N ASN A 138 -13.23 -7.60 -1.82
CA ASN A 138 -12.33 -8.48 -1.09
C ASN A 138 -10.89 -7.93 -1.00
N GLY A 139 -10.54 -6.96 -1.82
CA GLY A 139 -9.20 -6.38 -1.91
C GLY A 139 -8.91 -5.25 -0.92
N PHE A 140 -9.82 -4.94 0.01
CA PHE A 140 -9.63 -3.94 1.06
C PHE A 140 -10.03 -4.52 2.41
N TRP A 141 -9.11 -4.50 3.37
CA TRP A 141 -9.33 -4.99 4.72
C TRP A 141 -9.45 -3.83 5.71
N PRO A 142 -10.32 -3.94 6.72
CA PRO A 142 -10.30 -3.01 7.85
C PRO A 142 -8.92 -2.97 8.49
N GLU A 143 -8.57 -1.85 9.06
CA GLU A 143 -7.27 -1.65 9.71
C GLU A 143 -6.97 -2.76 10.73
N GLY A 144 -5.76 -3.31 10.68
CA GLY A 144 -5.33 -4.42 11.52
C GLY A 144 -6.01 -5.77 11.23
N LYS A 145 -6.85 -5.89 10.18
CA LYS A 145 -7.56 -7.14 9.84
C LYS A 145 -7.10 -7.79 8.54
N GLY A 146 -6.23 -7.14 7.80
CA GLY A 146 -5.65 -7.73 6.59
C GLY A 146 -4.69 -8.88 6.91
N PRO A 147 -4.32 -9.68 5.90
CA PRO A 147 -3.38 -10.76 6.09
C PRO A 147 -1.98 -10.23 6.44
N VAL A 148 -1.36 -10.81 7.46
CA VAL A 148 0.05 -10.59 7.75
C VAL A 148 0.87 -11.34 6.71
N LEU A 149 1.87 -10.69 6.15
CA LEU A 149 2.71 -11.32 5.15
C LEU A 149 3.49 -12.49 5.75
N LYS A 150 3.51 -13.63 5.05
CA LYS A 150 4.29 -14.81 5.45
C LYS A 150 5.79 -14.55 5.33
N ASP A 151 6.20 -13.90 4.24
CA ASP A 151 7.57 -13.43 4.03
C ASP A 151 7.60 -11.92 4.30
N GLN A 152 8.35 -11.52 5.31
CA GLN A 152 8.49 -10.12 5.73
C GLN A 152 9.58 -9.36 4.97
N LYS A 153 10.27 -10.03 4.02
CA LYS A 153 11.35 -9.43 3.23
C LYS A 153 10.95 -9.15 1.80
N LYS A 154 9.93 -9.84 1.30
CA LYS A 154 9.49 -9.74 -0.08
C LYS A 154 8.03 -10.16 -0.26
N VAL A 155 7.42 -9.62 -1.31
CA VAL A 155 6.02 -9.90 -1.66
C VAL A 155 5.83 -9.89 -3.17
N MET A 156 5.02 -10.81 -3.67
CA MET A 156 4.60 -10.82 -5.07
C MET A 156 3.43 -9.86 -5.27
N ILE A 157 3.58 -8.88 -6.15
CA ILE A 157 2.53 -7.93 -6.52
C ILE A 157 2.00 -8.33 -7.89
N GLY A 158 0.69 -8.51 -7.98
CA GLY A 158 0.00 -8.86 -9.22
C GLY A 158 0.21 -7.84 -10.35
N ALA A 159 -0.06 -8.26 -11.57
CA ALA A 159 0.02 -7.38 -12.74
C ALA A 159 -0.98 -6.21 -12.61
N ARG A 160 -0.55 -5.01 -13.01
CA ARG A 160 -1.37 -3.77 -12.99
C ARG A 160 -2.07 -3.52 -11.66
N ALA A 161 -1.34 -3.78 -10.56
CA ALA A 161 -1.86 -3.70 -9.21
C ALA A 161 -1.12 -2.71 -8.33
N VAL A 162 -1.85 -2.17 -7.38
CA VAL A 162 -1.33 -1.39 -6.27
C VAL A 162 -1.67 -2.12 -4.98
N CYS A 163 -0.65 -2.32 -4.14
CA CYS A 163 -0.82 -2.87 -2.80
C CYS A 163 -0.34 -1.87 -1.76
N VAL A 164 -1.06 -1.79 -0.66
CA VAL A 164 -0.64 -1.01 0.50
C VAL A 164 -0.50 -1.93 1.70
N PHE A 165 0.62 -1.79 2.38
CA PHE A 165 0.97 -2.51 3.58
C PHE A 165 1.15 -1.52 4.72
N MET A 166 0.75 -1.93 5.92
CA MET A 166 0.99 -1.20 7.16
C MET A 166 1.87 -2.01 8.09
N GLU A 167 2.64 -1.32 8.89
CA GLU A 167 3.37 -1.88 10.00
C GLU A 167 2.40 -2.23 11.12
N ASN A 168 2.39 -3.49 11.56
CA ASN A 168 1.58 -3.92 12.70
C ASN A 168 2.45 -4.24 13.91
N PRO A 169 2.30 -3.51 15.04
CA PRO A 169 3.07 -3.78 16.25
C PRO A 169 2.60 -5.00 17.04
N GLU A 170 1.39 -5.51 16.81
CA GLU A 170 0.78 -6.54 17.66
C GLU A 170 1.00 -7.98 17.14
N VAL A 171 1.43 -8.14 15.89
CA VAL A 171 1.57 -9.46 15.30
C VAL A 171 3.04 -9.82 15.15
N LEU A 172 3.54 -10.58 16.11
CA LEU A 172 4.74 -11.38 15.88
C LEU A 172 4.36 -12.50 14.90
N PRO A 173 5.10 -12.70 13.78
CA PRO A 173 4.91 -13.89 12.98
C PRO A 173 5.06 -15.10 13.91
N GLU A 174 4.04 -15.96 13.96
CA GLU A 174 4.12 -17.21 14.72
C GLU A 174 5.41 -17.92 14.34
N LYS A 175 6.38 -17.96 15.24
CA LYS A 175 7.52 -18.82 15.11
C LYS A 175 6.95 -20.22 14.98
N THR A 176 7.17 -20.84 13.84
CA THR A 176 6.82 -22.23 13.59
C THR A 176 7.40 -23.06 14.76
N VAL A 177 6.53 -23.44 15.68
CA VAL A 177 6.85 -24.31 16.84
C VAL A 177 7.02 -25.74 16.29
N ARG A 178 7.96 -25.96 15.37
CA ARG A 178 8.25 -27.28 14.78
C ARG A 178 9.69 -27.75 14.95
N GLU A 179 10.49 -27.16 15.83
CA GLU A 179 11.87 -27.63 16.02
C GLU A 179 12.22 -28.05 17.47
N LYS A 180 11.26 -28.30 18.36
CA LYS A 180 11.57 -28.76 19.72
C LYS A 180 11.01 -30.12 20.12
N GLU A 181 10.28 -30.81 19.26
CA GLU A 181 9.79 -32.18 19.58
C GLU A 181 10.66 -33.33 19.03
N GLY A 182 11.72 -33.04 18.28
CA GLY A 182 12.60 -34.04 17.66
C GLY A 182 13.84 -34.43 18.45
N LYS A 183 14.00 -34.03 19.71
CA LYS A 183 15.23 -34.34 20.50
C LYS A 183 14.97 -34.89 21.90
N LYS A 184 13.89 -35.62 22.11
CA LYS A 184 13.67 -36.30 23.41
C LYS A 184 13.56 -37.80 23.36
N ASP A 185 13.72 -38.44 22.22
CA ASP A 185 13.73 -39.92 22.15
C ASP A 185 15.05 -40.44 21.58
N ALA A 186 16.15 -40.10 22.20
CA ALA A 186 17.44 -40.78 22.01
C ALA A 186 18.31 -40.62 23.26
N GLN A 187 17.91 -41.31 24.36
CA GLN A 187 18.80 -41.82 25.42
C GLN A 187 18.22 -43.09 25.99
#